data_4f47ac7423861575b7847ce3031cc3a0
#
_entry.id   4f47ac7423861575b7847ce3031cc3a0
#
_cell.length_a   1.000
_cell.length_b   1.000
_cell.length_c   1.000
_cell.angle_alpha   90.00
_cell.angle_beta   90.00
_cell.angle_gamma   90.00
#
_symmetry.space_group_name_H-M   'P 1'
#
loop_
_entity.id
_entity.type
_entity.pdbx_description
1 polymer ?
#
loop_
_entity_poly.entity_id
_entity_poly.type
_entity_poly.pdbx_seq_one_letter_code
_entity_poly.pdbx_strand_id
1 'polypeptide(L)'
;MPRNSRFFSRRSLPLLAASVLALSLAGCATSGENDAGADDERPVVLTTFTVLADIAENVAGDNLRVESITKVGAEIHGYEPTPGDIRRASEADLILDNGMNLEAWFAQFVDGLDVPHVVVSEGVETIDISEDAYAGMPNPHAWMSPVNVQIYVDNMVEAFSDLDPDNASEYEANGEAYKAELQTVQDELVDELSVLAENQRALVTCE
;
A
#
# COMPACT_ATOMS: atom_id res chain seq x y z
N MET A 1 -0.50 -89.73 -35.37
CA MET A 1 0.09 -90.71 -34.38
C MET A 1 1.14 -89.96 -33.61
N PRO A 2 1.37 -90.21 -32.34
CA PRO A 2 0.49 -90.15 -31.16
C PRO A 2 0.96 -89.09 -30.13
N ARG A 3 0.02 -88.45 -29.37
CA ARG A 3 -0.27 -88.77 -27.94
C ARG A 3 0.88 -88.60 -26.91
N ASN A 4 0.67 -87.66 -25.99
CA ASN A 4 0.42 -87.88 -24.51
C ASN A 4 0.59 -86.54 -23.80
N SER A 5 -0.43 -85.97 -23.22
CA SER A 5 -1.00 -86.08 -21.86
C SER A 5 -0.01 -86.15 -20.70
N ARG A 6 -0.18 -85.20 -19.78
CA ARG A 6 -0.29 -85.28 -18.29
C ARG A 6 -0.16 -83.86 -17.71
N PHE A 7 -1.17 -83.28 -17.15
CA PHE A 7 -1.79 -83.42 -15.83
C PHE A 7 -0.90 -82.98 -14.65
N PHE A 8 -1.53 -82.24 -13.76
CA PHE A 8 -1.23 -81.82 -12.39
C PHE A 8 -0.32 -80.62 -12.24
N SER A 9 -0.58 -79.59 -11.38
CA SER A 9 -1.31 -79.56 -10.11
C SER A 9 -1.56 -78.13 -9.69
N ARG A 10 -2.73 -77.92 -9.17
CA ARG A 10 -3.10 -76.79 -8.32
C ARG A 10 -2.09 -76.52 -7.20
N ARG A 11 -1.85 -75.24 -6.91
CA ARG A 11 -1.80 -74.72 -5.51
C ARG A 11 -1.61 -73.22 -5.56
N SER A 12 -2.71 -72.50 -5.32
CA SER A 12 -2.92 -71.55 -4.26
C SER A 12 -1.74 -70.59 -3.90
N LEU A 13 -1.83 -69.31 -4.25
CA LEU A 13 -1.80 -68.18 -3.35
C LEU A 13 -1.99 -66.89 -4.16
N PRO A 14 -3.09 -66.24 -4.02
CA PRO A 14 -3.09 -64.82 -4.22
C PRO A 14 -3.82 -64.16 -3.04
N LEU A 15 -3.11 -63.78 -2.00
CA LEU A 15 -3.73 -63.02 -0.90
C LEU A 15 -2.79 -62.01 -0.26
N LEU A 16 -1.75 -61.60 -1.00
CA LEU A 16 -0.80 -60.59 -0.49
C LEU A 16 -0.59 -59.37 -1.40
N ALA A 17 -1.33 -59.27 -2.52
CA ALA A 17 -1.19 -58.15 -3.45
C ALA A 17 -2.29 -57.04 -3.29
N ALA A 18 -3.27 -57.25 -2.41
CA ALA A 18 -4.37 -56.31 -2.24
C ALA A 18 -4.21 -55.27 -1.11
N SER A 19 -3.14 -55.39 -0.29
CA SER A 19 -2.97 -54.51 0.87
C SER A 19 -1.99 -53.36 0.66
N VAL A 20 -1.31 -53.27 -0.49
CA VAL A 20 -0.35 -52.17 -0.76
C VAL A 20 -0.94 -51.08 -1.64
N LEU A 21 -2.08 -51.31 -2.28
CA LEU A 21 -2.73 -50.27 -3.13
C LEU A 21 -3.72 -49.38 -2.40
N ALA A 22 -3.99 -49.61 -1.12
CA ALA A 22 -4.91 -48.81 -0.31
C ALA A 22 -4.25 -47.68 0.49
N LEU A 23 -2.89 -47.60 0.52
CA LEU A 23 -2.16 -46.53 1.24
C LEU A 23 -1.71 -45.37 0.35
N SER A 24 -1.92 -45.43 -0.96
CA SER A 24 -1.53 -44.33 -1.87
C SER A 24 -2.64 -43.36 -2.25
N LEU A 25 -3.85 -43.47 -1.71
CA LEU A 25 -4.95 -42.52 -1.92
C LEU A 25 -5.23 -41.62 -0.72
N ALA A 26 -4.44 -41.67 0.36
CA ALA A 26 -4.61 -40.81 1.52
C ALA A 26 -3.68 -39.57 1.49
N GLY A 27 -3.00 -39.29 0.37
CA GLY A 27 -1.99 -38.24 0.25
C GLY A 27 -2.40 -37.00 -0.58
N CYS A 28 -3.64 -36.83 -1.00
CA CYS A 28 -4.08 -35.69 -1.81
C CYS A 28 -5.36 -35.03 -1.31
N ALA A 29 -5.55 -34.95 0.01
CA ALA A 29 -6.68 -34.23 0.60
C ALA A 29 -6.22 -33.19 1.64
N THR A 30 -5.07 -32.54 1.38
CA THR A 30 -4.66 -31.34 2.12
C THR A 30 -4.06 -30.34 1.14
N SER A 31 -4.89 -29.69 0.37
CA SER A 31 -4.58 -28.40 -0.24
C SER A 31 -5.85 -27.89 -0.90
N GLY A 32 -6.59 -27.23 -0.15
CA GLY A 32 -7.80 -26.54 -0.55
C GLY A 32 -8.55 -26.01 0.65
N GLU A 33 -7.84 -25.65 1.73
CA GLU A 33 -8.36 -24.60 2.57
C GLU A 33 -8.26 -23.35 1.71
N ASN A 34 -9.40 -23.02 1.11
CA ASN A 34 -9.69 -21.66 0.77
C ASN A 34 -9.55 -20.91 2.08
N ASP A 35 -8.45 -20.21 2.25
CA ASP A 35 -8.30 -19.13 3.21
C ASP A 35 -9.18 -17.96 2.72
N ALA A 36 -10.47 -18.23 2.67
CA ALA A 36 -11.51 -17.23 2.45
C ALA A 36 -11.99 -16.87 3.83
N GLY A 37 -11.28 -15.91 4.49
CA GLY A 37 -11.77 -15.28 5.69
C GLY A 37 -10.97 -15.51 6.96
N ALA A 38 -9.65 -15.43 6.93
CA ALA A 38 -8.98 -14.75 8.02
C ALA A 38 -9.28 -13.26 7.78
N ASP A 39 -10.10 -12.67 8.62
CA ASP A 39 -10.23 -11.21 8.66
C ASP A 39 -8.80 -10.68 8.83
N ASP A 40 -8.37 -9.82 7.92
CA ASP A 40 -7.07 -9.16 8.02
C ASP A 40 -7.16 -8.24 9.24
N GLU A 41 -6.57 -8.67 10.35
CA GLU A 41 -6.63 -7.97 11.64
C GLU A 41 -5.66 -6.76 11.71
N ARG A 42 -4.90 -6.49 10.64
CA ARG A 42 -3.99 -5.33 10.62
C ARG A 42 -4.77 -4.03 10.69
N PRO A 43 -4.28 -3.03 11.44
CA PRO A 43 -4.88 -1.70 11.45
C PRO A 43 -4.99 -1.12 10.04
N VAL A 44 -6.06 -0.40 9.79
CA VAL A 44 -6.38 0.20 8.48
C VAL A 44 -5.97 1.65 8.46
N VAL A 45 -5.05 2.01 7.57
CA VAL A 45 -4.68 3.39 7.27
C VAL A 45 -5.33 3.79 5.96
N LEU A 46 -6.19 4.81 6.01
CA LEU A 46 -6.87 5.34 4.85
C LEU A 46 -6.22 6.64 4.40
N THR A 47 -5.80 6.70 3.15
CA THR A 47 -5.25 7.91 2.53
C THR A 47 -6.25 8.53 1.56
N THR A 48 -6.14 9.82 1.32
CA THR A 48 -7.05 10.53 0.40
C THR A 48 -6.79 10.21 -1.06
N PHE A 49 -5.55 9.96 -1.45
CA PHE A 49 -5.19 9.63 -2.83
C PHE A 49 -3.99 8.68 -2.94
N THR A 50 -3.80 8.14 -4.14
CA THR A 50 -2.92 7.01 -4.41
C THR A 50 -1.43 7.28 -4.17
N VAL A 51 -0.96 8.53 -4.34
CA VAL A 51 0.45 8.86 -4.06
C VAL A 51 0.72 8.79 -2.56
N LEU A 52 -0.20 9.28 -1.73
CA LEU A 52 -0.05 9.11 -0.27
C LEU A 52 -0.12 7.64 0.14
N ALA A 53 -0.95 6.84 -0.55
CA ALA A 53 -1.00 5.40 -0.29
C ALA A 53 0.35 4.73 -0.58
N ASP A 54 0.97 5.04 -1.72
CA ASP A 54 2.28 4.50 -2.08
C ASP A 54 3.36 4.87 -1.06
N ILE A 55 3.42 6.14 -0.64
CA ILE A 55 4.36 6.59 0.40
C ILE A 55 4.08 5.85 1.71
N ALA A 56 2.81 5.75 2.12
CA ALA A 56 2.40 5.08 3.33
C ALA A 56 2.73 3.58 3.33
N GLU A 57 2.54 2.89 2.19
CA GLU A 57 2.89 1.47 2.02
C GLU A 57 4.40 1.23 2.20
N ASN A 58 5.25 2.14 1.69
CA ASN A 58 6.70 2.05 1.87
C ASN A 58 7.13 2.18 3.34
N VAL A 59 6.42 2.97 4.15
CA VAL A 59 6.68 3.12 5.59
C VAL A 59 6.06 1.97 6.38
N ALA A 60 4.82 1.60 6.08
CA ALA A 60 4.04 0.59 6.81
C ALA A 60 4.61 -0.83 6.69
N GLY A 61 5.21 -1.17 5.55
CA GLY A 61 5.57 -2.55 5.25
C GLY A 61 4.35 -3.47 5.31
N ASP A 62 4.51 -4.63 5.92
CA ASP A 62 3.43 -5.62 6.05
C ASP A 62 2.56 -5.45 7.31
N ASN A 63 2.86 -4.46 8.18
CA ASN A 63 2.22 -4.33 9.49
C ASN A 63 0.87 -3.61 9.46
N LEU A 64 0.65 -2.73 8.49
CA LEU A 64 -0.59 -1.99 8.33
C LEU A 64 -1.24 -2.30 6.98
N ARG A 65 -2.55 -2.14 6.91
CA ARG A 65 -3.32 -2.22 5.67
C ARG A 65 -3.59 -0.82 5.15
N VAL A 66 -2.86 -0.41 4.13
CA VAL A 66 -3.02 0.92 3.52
C VAL A 66 -4.07 0.87 2.40
N GLU A 67 -4.99 1.82 2.41
CA GLU A 67 -6.01 1.99 1.39
C GLU A 67 -6.06 3.43 0.90
N SER A 68 -6.43 3.64 -0.37
CA SER A 68 -6.72 4.98 -0.91
C SER A 68 -8.21 5.19 -1.11
N ILE A 69 -8.72 6.37 -0.77
CA ILE A 69 -10.10 6.78 -1.09
C ILE A 69 -10.25 6.86 -2.60
N THR A 70 -9.38 7.61 -3.26
CA THR A 70 -9.44 7.77 -4.70
C THR A 70 -8.79 6.59 -5.41
N LYS A 71 -9.26 6.32 -6.63
CA LYS A 71 -8.68 5.30 -7.50
C LYS A 71 -7.56 5.89 -8.34
N VAL A 72 -6.68 5.02 -8.83
CA VAL A 72 -5.64 5.41 -9.79
C VAL A 72 -6.23 6.20 -10.95
N GLY A 73 -5.67 7.38 -11.22
CA GLY A 73 -6.10 8.28 -12.30
C GLY A 73 -7.32 9.13 -11.97
N ALA A 74 -7.83 9.09 -10.74
CA ALA A 74 -8.86 10.03 -10.32
C ALA A 74 -8.28 11.43 -10.10
N GLU A 75 -9.04 12.44 -10.47
CA GLU A 75 -8.76 13.83 -10.15
C GLU A 75 -9.03 14.08 -8.66
N ILE A 76 -8.13 14.75 -7.95
CA ILE A 76 -8.20 14.89 -6.49
C ILE A 76 -8.84 16.20 -6.05
N HIS A 77 -8.64 17.31 -6.77
CA HIS A 77 -9.13 18.63 -6.34
C HIS A 77 -10.67 18.72 -6.30
N GLY A 78 -11.33 18.11 -7.26
CA GLY A 78 -12.79 18.11 -7.39
C GLY A 78 -13.44 16.77 -7.09
N TYR A 79 -12.79 15.90 -6.31
CA TYR A 79 -13.35 14.61 -5.98
C TYR A 79 -14.65 14.72 -5.19
N GLU A 80 -15.66 13.95 -5.58
CA GLU A 80 -16.94 13.86 -4.87
C GLU A 80 -17.03 12.50 -4.14
N PRO A 81 -16.87 12.46 -2.80
CA PRO A 81 -16.91 11.23 -2.03
C PRO A 81 -18.26 10.53 -2.16
N THR A 82 -18.21 9.24 -2.34
CA THR A 82 -19.40 8.38 -2.30
C THR A 82 -19.76 7.99 -0.86
N PRO A 83 -21.00 7.56 -0.58
CA PRO A 83 -21.34 6.99 0.73
C PRO A 83 -20.45 5.80 1.13
N GLY A 84 -19.90 5.09 0.15
CA GLY A 84 -18.93 4.02 0.37
C GLY A 84 -17.57 4.53 0.89
N ASP A 85 -17.12 5.67 0.39
CA ASP A 85 -15.87 6.31 0.83
C ASP A 85 -15.98 6.82 2.27
N ILE A 86 -17.11 7.44 2.61
CA ILE A 86 -17.40 7.91 3.97
C ILE A 86 -17.44 6.74 4.95
N ARG A 87 -18.03 5.62 4.54
CA ARG A 87 -18.06 4.41 5.39
C ARG A 87 -16.64 3.87 5.60
N ARG A 88 -15.82 3.73 4.55
CA ARG A 88 -14.40 3.31 4.68
C ARG A 88 -13.64 4.23 5.61
N ALA A 89 -13.85 5.55 5.50
CA ALA A 89 -13.22 6.52 6.39
C ALA A 89 -13.65 6.33 7.85
N SER A 90 -14.92 5.99 8.11
CA SER A 90 -15.42 5.72 9.48
C SER A 90 -14.98 4.38 10.05
N GLU A 91 -14.52 3.45 9.22
CA GLU A 91 -14.04 2.12 9.59
C GLU A 91 -12.49 2.06 9.65
N ALA A 92 -11.80 3.12 9.29
CA ALA A 92 -10.33 3.21 9.36
C ALA A 92 -9.85 3.44 10.80
N ASP A 93 -8.63 3.01 11.10
CA ASP A 93 -7.95 3.27 12.37
C ASP A 93 -7.13 4.56 12.35
N LEU A 94 -6.74 5.02 11.16
CA LEU A 94 -6.03 6.26 10.92
C LEU A 94 -6.36 6.81 9.54
N ILE A 95 -6.49 8.14 9.43
CA ILE A 95 -6.66 8.84 8.15
C ILE A 95 -5.45 9.74 7.90
N LEU A 96 -4.91 9.68 6.68
CA LEU A 96 -3.85 10.56 6.21
C LEU A 96 -4.35 11.42 5.04
N ASP A 97 -4.18 12.72 5.14
CA ASP A 97 -4.42 13.65 4.04
C ASP A 97 -3.20 14.53 3.76
N ASN A 98 -3.18 15.12 2.57
CA ASN A 98 -2.10 16.02 2.19
C ASN A 98 -2.15 17.35 2.96
N GLY A 99 -3.33 17.90 3.15
CA GLY A 99 -3.49 19.25 3.66
C GLY A 99 -3.29 20.31 2.59
N MET A 100 -2.93 21.53 2.98
CA MET A 100 -2.77 22.71 2.09
C MET A 100 -4.00 22.97 1.20
N ASN A 101 -5.18 22.58 1.68
CA ASN A 101 -6.46 22.70 0.99
C ASN A 101 -6.60 21.86 -0.30
N LEU A 102 -5.76 20.87 -0.52
CA LEU A 102 -5.89 19.94 -1.66
C LEU A 102 -7.23 19.22 -1.63
N GLU A 103 -7.56 18.66 -0.47
CA GLU A 103 -8.77 17.87 -0.24
C GLU A 103 -9.84 18.69 0.51
N ALA A 104 -10.11 19.92 0.06
CA ALA A 104 -11.15 20.75 0.69
C ALA A 104 -12.53 20.07 0.76
N TRP A 105 -12.79 19.15 -0.17
CA TRP A 105 -13.99 18.30 -0.19
C TRP A 105 -14.03 17.31 0.96
N PHE A 106 -12.87 16.87 1.45
CA PHE A 106 -12.77 15.80 2.46
C PHE A 106 -12.97 16.36 3.88
N ALA A 107 -12.46 17.55 4.17
CA ALA A 107 -12.51 18.17 5.50
C ALA A 107 -13.93 18.16 6.11
N GLN A 108 -14.95 18.47 5.30
CA GLN A 108 -16.34 18.50 5.76
C GLN A 108 -16.89 17.11 6.18
N PHE A 109 -16.25 16.02 5.77
CA PHE A 109 -16.65 14.64 6.12
C PHE A 109 -15.85 14.13 7.32
N VAL A 110 -14.59 14.53 7.45
CA VAL A 110 -13.71 14.09 8.52
C VAL A 110 -14.05 14.74 9.86
N ASP A 111 -14.47 16.01 9.86
CA ASP A 111 -14.86 16.75 11.06
C ASP A 111 -15.94 16.04 11.92
N GLY A 112 -16.68 15.08 11.35
CA GLY A 112 -17.72 14.29 12.03
C GLY A 112 -17.30 12.87 12.38
N LEU A 113 -16.09 12.45 12.05
CA LEU A 113 -15.58 11.10 12.32
C LEU A 113 -14.77 11.08 13.63
N ASP A 114 -14.93 10.01 14.40
CA ASP A 114 -14.12 9.74 15.60
C ASP A 114 -12.93 8.83 15.22
N VAL A 115 -12.16 9.26 14.20
CA VAL A 115 -10.99 8.55 13.68
C VAL A 115 -9.79 9.50 13.75
N PRO A 116 -8.62 9.07 14.25
CA PRO A 116 -7.40 9.87 14.23
C PRO A 116 -7.07 10.34 12.80
N HIS A 117 -6.64 11.58 12.68
CA HIS A 117 -6.39 12.23 11.40
C HIS A 117 -5.07 12.99 11.42
N VAL A 118 -4.22 12.79 10.41
CA VAL A 118 -2.90 13.39 10.30
C VAL A 118 -2.72 14.05 8.94
N VAL A 119 -2.31 15.32 8.96
CA VAL A 119 -1.89 16.09 7.78
C VAL A 119 -0.42 15.80 7.52
N VAL A 120 -0.13 15.00 6.49
CA VAL A 120 1.24 14.51 6.26
C VAL A 120 2.21 15.58 5.75
N SER A 121 1.71 16.71 5.24
CA SER A 121 2.56 17.84 4.81
C SER A 121 2.92 18.81 5.92
N GLU A 122 2.55 18.54 7.17
CA GLU A 122 2.90 19.44 8.28
C GLU A 122 4.42 19.60 8.37
N GLY A 123 4.88 20.86 8.51
CA GLY A 123 6.30 21.18 8.55
C GLY A 123 6.95 21.44 7.18
N VAL A 124 6.24 21.25 6.08
CA VAL A 124 6.76 21.59 4.75
C VAL A 124 6.78 23.11 4.57
N GLU A 125 7.93 23.64 4.09
CA GLU A 125 8.02 25.03 3.64
C GLU A 125 7.29 25.20 2.31
N THR A 126 6.16 25.91 2.33
CA THR A 126 5.28 26.02 1.17
C THR A 126 5.79 27.02 0.14
N ILE A 127 5.48 26.75 -1.13
CA ILE A 127 5.61 27.71 -2.23
C ILE A 127 4.20 28.23 -2.53
N ASP A 128 4.06 29.54 -2.65
CA ASP A 128 2.76 30.14 -2.96
C ASP A 128 2.40 30.00 -4.45
N ILE A 129 1.11 29.83 -4.72
CA ILE A 129 0.56 29.90 -6.08
C ILE A 129 0.70 31.34 -6.57
N SER A 130 1.27 31.53 -7.77
CA SER A 130 1.63 32.86 -8.28
C SER A 130 0.51 33.56 -9.03
N GLU A 131 -0.50 32.87 -9.55
CA GLU A 131 -1.51 33.38 -10.47
C GLU A 131 -2.91 32.86 -10.15
N ASP A 132 -3.91 33.39 -10.83
CA ASP A 132 -5.33 33.02 -10.78
C ASP A 132 -6.04 33.27 -9.43
N ALA A 133 -7.16 32.59 -9.24
CA ALA A 133 -8.04 32.77 -8.07
C ALA A 133 -7.40 32.32 -6.75
N TYR A 134 -6.32 31.52 -6.84
CA TYR A 134 -5.60 30.94 -5.69
C TYR A 134 -4.28 31.65 -5.39
N ALA A 135 -3.95 32.73 -6.09
CA ALA A 135 -2.71 33.47 -5.89
C ALA A 135 -2.49 33.87 -4.42
N GLY A 136 -1.30 33.53 -3.89
CA GLY A 136 -0.92 33.74 -2.49
C GLY A 136 -1.39 32.65 -1.53
N MET A 137 -2.03 31.59 -2.02
CA MET A 137 -2.30 30.39 -1.25
C MET A 137 -1.14 29.39 -1.40
N PRO A 138 -0.88 28.55 -0.39
CA PRO A 138 0.10 27.46 -0.51
C PRO A 138 -0.21 26.55 -1.69
N ASN A 139 0.82 26.22 -2.49
CA ASN A 139 0.70 25.22 -3.53
C ASN A 139 0.66 23.82 -2.87
N PRO A 140 -0.44 23.08 -3.03
CA PRO A 140 -0.63 21.82 -2.32
C PRO A 140 0.22 20.65 -2.85
N HIS A 141 0.88 20.79 -4.01
CA HIS A 141 1.58 19.69 -4.70
C HIS A 141 2.99 19.42 -4.12
N ALA A 142 3.13 19.52 -2.80
CA ALA A 142 4.41 19.39 -2.11
C ALA A 142 5.06 18.01 -2.30
N TRP A 143 4.28 16.97 -2.51
CA TRP A 143 4.78 15.60 -2.80
C TRP A 143 5.56 15.47 -4.12
N MET A 144 5.50 16.47 -5.00
CA MET A 144 6.30 16.50 -6.23
C MET A 144 7.80 16.73 -5.96
N SER A 145 8.17 17.10 -4.73
CA SER A 145 9.55 17.29 -4.29
C SER A 145 10.02 16.12 -3.42
N PRO A 146 11.06 15.36 -3.82
CA PRO A 146 11.61 14.29 -2.99
C PRO A 146 12.05 14.75 -1.60
N VAL A 147 12.49 16.02 -1.47
CA VAL A 147 12.86 16.61 -0.17
C VAL A 147 11.65 16.79 0.73
N ASN A 148 10.53 17.26 0.18
CA ASN A 148 9.29 17.42 0.95
C ASN A 148 8.69 16.06 1.33
N VAL A 149 8.80 15.05 0.46
CA VAL A 149 8.31 13.70 0.77
C VAL A 149 9.03 13.10 1.97
N GLN A 150 10.29 13.46 2.23
CA GLN A 150 10.99 13.02 3.45
C GLN A 150 10.28 13.52 4.73
N ILE A 151 9.70 14.73 4.70
CA ILE A 151 8.88 15.26 5.81
C ILE A 151 7.58 14.45 5.95
N TYR A 152 6.94 14.10 4.84
CA TYR A 152 5.76 13.23 4.83
C TYR A 152 6.08 11.88 5.50
N VAL A 153 7.23 11.30 5.15
CA VAL A 153 7.71 10.04 5.74
C VAL A 153 7.87 10.17 7.24
N ASP A 154 8.50 11.25 7.73
CA ASP A 154 8.69 11.47 9.16
C ASP A 154 7.34 11.57 9.89
N ASN A 155 6.37 12.30 9.33
CA ASN A 155 5.02 12.43 9.90
C ASN A 155 4.25 11.08 9.88
N MET A 156 4.43 10.27 8.83
CA MET A 156 3.83 8.93 8.75
C MET A 156 4.47 7.97 9.75
N VAL A 157 5.79 8.00 9.94
CA VAL A 157 6.50 7.17 10.93
C VAL A 157 5.99 7.48 12.35
N GLU A 158 5.81 8.75 12.70
CA GLU A 158 5.24 9.16 13.97
C GLU A 158 3.82 8.63 14.14
N ALA A 159 2.96 8.87 13.15
CA ALA A 159 1.57 8.45 13.18
C ALA A 159 1.39 6.92 13.27
N PHE A 160 2.21 6.15 12.56
CA PHE A 160 2.16 4.69 12.59
C PHE A 160 2.71 4.14 13.90
N SER A 161 3.76 4.76 14.46
CA SER A 161 4.31 4.39 15.77
C SER A 161 3.32 4.64 16.91
N ASP A 162 2.50 5.69 16.80
CA ASP A 162 1.43 5.97 17.75
C ASP A 162 0.26 5.00 17.60
N LEU A 163 -0.09 4.61 16.35
CA LEU A 163 -1.17 3.67 16.06
C LEU A 163 -0.82 2.23 16.48
N ASP A 164 0.40 1.80 16.22
CA ASP A 164 0.90 0.44 16.43
C ASP A 164 2.30 0.46 17.04
N PRO A 165 2.41 0.73 18.36
CA PRO A 165 3.69 0.91 19.05
C PRO A 165 4.59 -0.34 19.06
N ASP A 166 4.01 -1.52 18.91
CA ASP A 166 4.75 -2.78 18.91
C ASP A 166 5.66 -2.91 17.69
N ASN A 167 5.32 -2.25 16.57
CA ASN A 167 6.06 -2.26 15.32
C ASN A 167 6.79 -0.91 15.04
N ALA A 168 6.83 0.03 16.00
CA ALA A 168 7.42 1.37 15.81
C ALA A 168 8.85 1.33 15.23
N SER A 169 9.70 0.41 15.69
CA SER A 169 11.08 0.29 15.20
C SER A 169 11.17 -0.16 13.74
N GLU A 170 10.16 -0.86 13.23
CA GLU A 170 10.08 -1.26 11.83
C GLU A 170 9.66 -0.09 10.96
N TYR A 171 8.69 0.72 11.40
CA TYR A 171 8.32 1.95 10.72
C TYR A 171 9.48 2.94 10.63
N GLU A 172 10.23 3.11 11.72
CA GLU A 172 11.46 3.92 11.73
C GLU A 172 12.48 3.41 10.70
N ALA A 173 12.74 2.11 10.66
CA ALA A 173 13.71 1.52 9.74
C ALA A 173 13.27 1.65 8.28
N ASN A 174 11.99 1.40 7.98
CA ASN A 174 11.42 1.56 6.65
C ASN A 174 11.45 3.03 6.20
N GLY A 175 11.07 3.95 7.09
CA GLY A 175 11.12 5.38 6.83
C GLY A 175 12.53 5.87 6.50
N GLU A 176 13.54 5.47 7.27
CA GLU A 176 14.94 5.82 6.99
C GLU A 176 15.43 5.24 5.65
N ALA A 177 15.07 3.99 5.32
CA ALA A 177 15.42 3.37 4.04
C ALA A 177 14.78 4.12 2.87
N TYR A 178 13.49 4.44 2.97
CA TYR A 178 12.77 5.16 1.92
C TYR A 178 13.27 6.60 1.74
N LYS A 179 13.59 7.32 2.83
CA LYS A 179 14.23 8.65 2.77
C LYS A 179 15.59 8.61 2.04
N ALA A 180 16.38 7.54 2.23
CA ALA A 180 17.64 7.38 1.52
C ALA A 180 17.44 7.18 0.00
N GLU A 181 16.39 6.48 -0.41
CA GLU A 181 16.01 6.34 -1.83
C GLU A 181 15.55 7.69 -2.40
N LEU A 182 14.69 8.42 -1.69
CA LEU A 182 14.25 9.77 -2.08
C LEU A 182 15.43 10.74 -2.22
N GLN A 183 16.42 10.66 -1.32
CA GLN A 183 17.64 11.47 -1.43
C GLN A 183 18.43 11.12 -2.68
N THR A 184 18.51 9.84 -3.03
CA THR A 184 19.17 9.40 -4.28
C THR A 184 18.47 10.00 -5.51
N VAL A 185 17.13 9.96 -5.55
CA VAL A 185 16.35 10.59 -6.62
C VAL A 185 16.60 12.10 -6.68
N GLN A 186 16.64 12.77 -5.52
CA GLN A 186 16.93 14.20 -5.44
C GLN A 186 18.32 14.54 -6.02
N ASP A 187 19.34 13.76 -5.65
CA ASP A 187 20.71 13.98 -6.11
C ASP A 187 20.83 13.75 -7.63
N GLU A 188 20.20 12.70 -8.16
CA GLU A 188 20.14 12.42 -9.59
C GLU A 188 19.45 13.56 -10.36
N LEU A 189 18.31 14.05 -9.87
CA LEU A 189 17.60 15.19 -10.48
C LEU A 189 18.46 16.45 -10.51
N VAL A 190 19.16 16.75 -9.41
CA VAL A 190 20.06 17.92 -9.35
C VAL A 190 21.19 17.77 -10.35
N ASP A 191 21.82 16.61 -10.45
CA ASP A 191 22.91 16.34 -11.38
C ASP A 191 22.43 16.44 -12.84
N GLU A 192 21.34 15.80 -13.20
CA GLU A 192 20.78 15.83 -14.55
C GLU A 192 20.36 17.24 -14.97
N LEU A 193 19.72 18.00 -14.08
CA LEU A 193 19.30 19.36 -14.37
C LEU A 193 20.46 20.38 -14.33
N SER A 194 21.61 20.03 -13.73
CA SER A 194 22.75 20.92 -13.61
C SER A 194 23.34 21.35 -14.97
N VAL A 195 23.13 20.53 -16.01
CA VAL A 195 23.58 20.81 -17.39
C VAL A 195 22.76 21.91 -18.07
N LEU A 196 21.57 22.23 -17.55
CA LEU A 196 20.72 23.28 -18.07
C LEU A 196 21.12 24.64 -17.49
N ALA A 197 21.03 25.68 -18.32
CA ALA A 197 21.15 27.05 -17.81
C ALA A 197 20.00 27.34 -16.82
N GLU A 198 20.23 28.24 -15.87
CA GLU A 198 19.25 28.55 -14.81
C GLU A 198 17.87 28.95 -15.38
N ASN A 199 17.85 29.75 -16.45
CA ASN A 199 16.62 30.15 -17.13
C ASN A 199 15.95 29.04 -17.97
N GLN A 200 16.53 27.84 -18.02
CA GLN A 200 15.98 26.67 -18.72
C GLN A 200 15.42 25.62 -17.75
N ARG A 201 15.53 25.87 -16.44
CA ARG A 201 15.08 24.94 -15.38
C ARG A 201 13.66 25.19 -14.92
N ALA A 202 12.97 26.17 -15.52
CA ALA A 202 11.57 26.43 -15.19
C ALA A 202 10.67 25.42 -15.90
N LEU A 203 9.84 24.72 -15.10
CA LEU A 203 8.74 23.88 -15.58
C LEU A 203 7.43 24.58 -15.26
N VAL A 204 6.59 24.75 -16.27
CA VAL A 204 5.22 25.28 -16.11
C VAL A 204 4.27 24.12 -16.43
N THR A 205 3.41 23.81 -15.47
CA THR A 205 2.33 22.83 -15.63
C THR A 205 0.99 23.56 -15.54
N CYS A 206 0.00 23.06 -16.29
CA CYS A 206 -1.40 23.49 -16.14
C CYS A 206 -2.11 22.42 -15.28
N GLU A 207 -2.71 22.85 -14.20
CA GLU A 207 -3.62 22.05 -13.40
C GLU A 207 -4.93 22.80 -13.21
#